data_0f45682bd6969f1892fa70d49fc7a2ee
#
_entry.id   0f45682bd6969f1892fa70d49fc7a2ee
#
_cell.length_a   1.000
_cell.length_b   1.000
_cell.length_c   1.000
_cell.angle_alpha   90.00
_cell.angle_beta   90.00
_cell.angle_gamma   90.00
#
_symmetry.space_group_name_H-M   'P 1'
#
loop_
_entity.id
_entity.type
_entity.pdbx_description
1 polymer ?
#
loop_
_entity_poly.entity_id
_entity_poly.type
_entity_poly.pdbx_seq_one_letter_code
_entity_poly.pdbx_strand_id
1 'polypeptide(L)'
;MQVWSARRSDVGHMFTSHGLQPDAAKVRAITDMPAPEDKTTVQRFLGMVTYWATFVPNLSDVELAAPLRELTHDKVAWCWLPQHTTAFTKIKDKIAHAPNLRYYEVTKPVTLTCDASKFGIGAACLQDGAPVAYASCTMTATEQRYAQIEKELLAVVYACRKFHDYIR
;
A
#
# COMPACT_ATOMS: atom_id res chain seq x y z
N MET A 1 19.12 14.96 30.48
CA MET A 1 18.68 13.96 29.47
C MET A 1 17.63 14.63 28.59
N GLN A 2 18.06 15.26 27.49
CA GLN A 2 17.16 16.00 26.60
C GLN A 2 16.47 14.99 25.68
N VAL A 3 15.17 14.86 25.84
CA VAL A 3 14.31 14.10 24.92
C VAL A 3 14.17 14.92 23.64
N TRP A 4 14.83 14.51 22.59
CA TRP A 4 14.63 15.07 21.26
C TRP A 4 13.24 14.65 20.76
N SER A 5 12.26 15.52 20.97
CA SER A 5 10.97 15.44 20.30
C SER A 5 11.13 16.07 18.91
N ALA A 6 11.80 15.38 18.00
CA ALA A 6 11.85 15.78 16.60
C ALA A 6 10.57 15.31 15.89
N ARG A 7 9.53 16.12 15.95
CA ARG A 7 8.42 16.05 15.00
C ARG A 7 8.92 16.58 13.66
N ARG A 8 9.52 15.73 12.84
CA ARG A 8 9.84 16.05 11.46
C ARG A 8 8.78 15.39 10.57
N SER A 9 7.83 16.17 10.10
CA SER A 9 6.86 15.77 9.07
C SER A 9 7.47 16.03 7.69
N ASP A 10 8.48 15.24 7.32
CA ASP A 10 8.88 15.16 5.92
C ASP A 10 8.16 13.95 5.33
N VAL A 11 7.37 14.20 4.28
CA VAL A 11 6.72 13.18 3.45
C VAL A 11 5.59 12.36 4.13
N GLY A 12 4.81 12.94 5.07
CA GLY A 12 3.52 12.34 5.45
C GLY A 12 3.52 11.31 6.57
N HIS A 13 4.63 11.16 7.28
CA HIS A 13 4.75 10.29 8.43
C HIS A 13 5.31 11.05 9.62
N MET A 14 4.84 10.69 10.80
CA MET A 14 5.41 11.14 12.06
C MET A 14 6.41 10.10 12.55
N PHE A 15 7.63 10.55 12.80
CA PHE A 15 8.64 9.77 13.50
C PHE A 15 8.32 9.80 14.99
N THR A 16 8.13 8.63 15.59
CA THR A 16 7.87 8.48 17.03
C THR A 16 8.98 7.65 17.67
N SER A 17 9.01 7.59 19.00
CA SER A 17 9.95 6.70 19.70
C SER A 17 9.72 5.21 19.43
N HIS A 18 8.58 4.83 18.86
CA HIS A 18 8.18 3.44 18.63
C HIS A 18 8.10 3.06 17.14
N GLY A 19 8.40 3.97 16.23
CA GLY A 19 8.35 3.72 14.79
C GLY A 19 7.72 4.84 13.99
N LEU A 20 7.39 4.53 12.74
CA LEU A 20 6.72 5.42 11.81
C LEU A 20 5.21 5.29 11.96
N GLN A 21 4.56 6.40 12.26
CA GLN A 21 3.10 6.48 12.32
C GLN A 21 2.57 7.29 11.14
N PRO A 22 1.41 6.92 10.59
CA PRO A 22 0.71 7.77 9.64
C PRO A 22 0.41 9.14 10.25
N ASP A 23 0.63 10.21 9.48
CA ASP A 23 0.23 11.54 9.90
C ASP A 23 -1.30 11.64 9.94
N ALA A 24 -1.85 11.88 11.13
CA ALA A 24 -3.30 11.98 11.34
C ALA A 24 -3.96 13.05 10.46
N ALA A 25 -3.27 14.15 10.15
CA ALA A 25 -3.79 15.19 9.28
C ALA A 25 -3.93 14.69 7.83
N LYS A 26 -2.96 13.89 7.36
CA LYS A 26 -3.01 13.30 6.02
C LYS A 26 -4.01 12.16 5.92
N VAL A 27 -4.12 11.34 6.95
CA VAL A 27 -5.19 10.32 7.05
C VAL A 27 -6.56 11.00 6.95
N ARG A 28 -6.79 12.06 7.73
CA ARG A 28 -8.05 12.83 7.67
C ARG A 28 -8.30 13.42 6.29
N ALA A 29 -7.30 14.02 5.65
CA ALA A 29 -7.44 14.57 4.31
C ALA A 29 -7.96 13.55 3.28
N ILE A 30 -7.57 12.28 3.44
CA ILE A 30 -8.05 11.20 2.57
C ILE A 30 -9.42 10.70 3.03
N THR A 31 -9.63 10.50 4.33
CA THR A 31 -10.91 9.99 4.86
C THR A 31 -12.04 10.98 4.65
N ASP A 32 -11.76 12.27 4.70
CA ASP A 32 -12.76 13.33 4.48
C ASP A 32 -12.92 13.70 2.99
N MET A 33 -12.11 13.09 2.10
CA MET A 33 -12.20 13.36 0.67
C MET A 33 -13.58 12.97 0.12
N PRO A 34 -14.30 13.89 -0.58
CA PRO A 34 -15.57 13.57 -1.20
C PRO A 34 -15.39 12.56 -2.35
N ALA A 35 -16.50 11.96 -2.76
CA ALA A 35 -16.49 11.07 -3.93
C ALA A 35 -15.97 11.83 -5.17
N PRO A 36 -15.10 11.22 -5.98
CA PRO A 36 -14.61 11.85 -7.21
C PRO A 36 -15.74 12.21 -8.18
N GLU A 37 -15.64 13.37 -8.78
CA GLU A 37 -16.59 13.87 -9.78
C GLU A 37 -16.07 13.73 -11.21
N ASP A 38 -14.77 13.46 -11.39
CA ASP A 38 -14.11 13.31 -12.67
C ASP A 38 -12.92 12.32 -12.64
N LYS A 39 -12.41 11.99 -13.83
CA LYS A 39 -11.24 11.10 -13.99
C LYS A 39 -9.99 11.65 -13.33
N THR A 40 -9.78 12.96 -13.38
CA THR A 40 -8.60 13.62 -12.81
C THR A 40 -8.57 13.45 -11.28
N THR A 41 -9.72 13.58 -10.63
CA THR A 41 -9.85 13.38 -9.19
C THR A 41 -9.60 11.91 -8.81
N VAL A 42 -10.08 10.95 -9.62
CA VAL A 42 -9.75 9.52 -9.43
C VAL A 42 -8.26 9.27 -9.58
N GLN A 43 -7.60 9.84 -10.60
CA GLN A 43 -6.15 9.69 -10.80
C GLN A 43 -5.35 10.26 -9.63
N ARG A 44 -5.74 11.42 -9.09
CA ARG A 44 -5.12 12.00 -7.88
C ARG A 44 -5.30 11.09 -6.69
N PHE A 45 -6.49 10.55 -6.47
CA PHE A 45 -6.77 9.59 -5.41
C PHE A 45 -5.90 8.33 -5.54
N LEU A 46 -5.82 7.73 -6.73
CA LEU A 46 -4.97 6.56 -6.99
C LEU A 46 -3.48 6.86 -6.80
N GLY A 47 -3.03 8.07 -7.12
CA GLY A 47 -1.67 8.53 -6.81
C GLY A 47 -1.40 8.53 -5.30
N MET A 48 -2.34 9.03 -4.49
CA MET A 48 -2.24 8.96 -3.03
C MET A 48 -2.27 7.51 -2.52
N VAL A 49 -3.11 6.66 -3.07
CA VAL A 49 -3.18 5.22 -2.74
C VAL A 49 -1.83 4.53 -2.98
N THR A 50 -1.16 4.84 -4.08
CA THR A 50 0.17 4.29 -4.39
C THR A 50 1.20 4.66 -3.33
N TYR A 51 1.16 5.89 -2.84
CA TYR A 51 2.02 6.33 -1.74
C TYR A 51 1.73 5.54 -0.44
N TRP A 52 0.45 5.39 -0.08
CA TRP A 52 0.04 4.68 1.13
C TRP A 52 0.25 3.17 1.06
N ALA A 53 0.40 2.60 -0.12
CA ALA A 53 0.65 1.17 -0.31
C ALA A 53 1.95 0.68 0.34
N THR A 54 2.91 1.57 0.60
CA THR A 54 4.14 1.26 1.35
C THR A 54 3.89 1.02 2.84
N PHE A 55 2.79 1.55 3.37
CA PHE A 55 2.45 1.53 4.80
C PHE A 55 1.25 0.65 5.13
N VAL A 56 0.42 0.36 4.14
CA VAL A 56 -0.82 -0.40 4.33
C VAL A 56 -0.75 -1.70 3.53
N PRO A 57 -0.90 -2.86 4.18
CA PRO A 57 -0.88 -4.13 3.50
C PRO A 57 -2.01 -4.22 2.46
N ASN A 58 -1.69 -4.76 1.30
CA ASN A 58 -2.67 -5.04 0.22
C ASN A 58 -3.53 -3.83 -0.19
N LEU A 59 -3.00 -2.60 -0.03
CA LEU A 59 -3.70 -1.39 -0.47
C LEU A 59 -3.68 -1.25 -1.99
N SER A 60 -2.61 -1.70 -2.63
CA SER A 60 -2.50 -1.75 -4.10
C SER A 60 -3.18 -2.98 -4.71
N ASP A 61 -3.96 -3.72 -3.91
CA ASP A 61 -4.69 -4.87 -4.39
C ASP A 61 -5.51 -4.47 -5.62
N VAL A 62 -5.22 -5.18 -6.71
CA VAL A 62 -5.78 -4.87 -8.03
C VAL A 62 -7.29 -5.00 -8.00
N GLU A 63 -7.82 -5.98 -7.28
CA GLU A 63 -9.27 -6.17 -7.15
C GLU A 63 -9.93 -4.98 -6.44
N LEU A 64 -9.25 -4.44 -5.43
CA LEU A 64 -9.76 -3.30 -4.67
C LEU A 64 -9.76 -2.01 -5.50
N ALA A 65 -8.70 -1.76 -6.25
CA ALA A 65 -8.53 -0.53 -7.02
C ALA A 65 -8.95 -0.66 -8.50
N ALA A 66 -9.20 -1.88 -9.00
CA ALA A 66 -9.54 -2.14 -10.41
C ALA A 66 -10.71 -1.29 -10.91
N PRO A 67 -11.86 -1.20 -10.21
CA PRO A 67 -12.97 -0.41 -10.70
C PRO A 67 -12.60 1.07 -10.90
N LEU A 68 -11.80 1.63 -9.98
CA LEU A 68 -11.36 3.01 -10.06
C LEU A 68 -10.32 3.23 -11.17
N ARG A 69 -9.41 2.27 -11.37
CA ARG A 69 -8.42 2.33 -12.45
C ARG A 69 -9.09 2.25 -13.82
N GLU A 70 -10.11 1.41 -13.97
CA GLU A 70 -10.86 1.30 -15.22
C GLU A 70 -11.48 2.64 -15.64
N LEU A 71 -12.02 3.40 -14.68
CA LEU A 71 -12.56 4.74 -14.95
C LEU A 71 -11.53 5.74 -15.48
N THR A 72 -10.24 5.52 -15.20
CA THR A 72 -9.17 6.44 -15.66
C THR A 72 -8.77 6.23 -17.11
N HIS A 73 -9.18 5.15 -17.75
CA HIS A 73 -8.86 4.90 -19.15
C HIS A 73 -9.56 5.92 -20.08
N ASP A 74 -8.86 6.41 -21.11
CA ASP A 74 -9.35 7.43 -22.03
C ASP A 74 -10.62 7.01 -22.77
N LYS A 75 -10.72 5.70 -23.12
CA LYS A 75 -11.83 5.13 -23.88
C LYS A 75 -13.09 4.86 -23.05
N VAL A 76 -13.02 4.95 -21.74
CA VAL A 76 -14.14 4.70 -20.83
C VAL A 76 -14.88 6.01 -20.57
N ALA A 77 -16.17 6.05 -20.82
CA ALA A 77 -16.99 7.22 -20.46
C ALA A 77 -17.06 7.37 -18.94
N TRP A 78 -17.06 8.60 -18.44
CA TRP A 78 -17.22 8.86 -17.02
C TRP A 78 -18.60 8.40 -16.55
N CYS A 79 -18.63 7.45 -15.63
CA CYS A 79 -19.85 6.99 -14.97
C CYS A 79 -19.52 6.46 -13.57
N TRP A 80 -19.95 7.17 -12.54
CA TRP A 80 -19.72 6.76 -11.15
C TRP A 80 -20.83 5.79 -10.71
N LEU A 81 -20.49 4.53 -10.52
CA LEU A 81 -21.38 3.43 -10.15
C LEU A 81 -21.18 3.00 -8.69
N PRO A 82 -22.13 2.26 -8.06
CA PRO A 82 -21.98 1.76 -6.69
C PRO A 82 -20.69 0.98 -6.43
N GLN A 83 -20.19 0.24 -7.42
CA GLN A 83 -18.92 -0.48 -7.33
C GLN A 83 -17.72 0.45 -7.09
N HIS A 84 -17.73 1.65 -7.70
CA HIS A 84 -16.68 2.65 -7.51
C HIS A 84 -16.75 3.25 -6.11
N THR A 85 -17.97 3.53 -5.62
CA THR A 85 -18.17 3.98 -4.22
C THR A 85 -17.68 2.93 -3.24
N THR A 86 -17.98 1.66 -3.47
CA THR A 86 -17.51 0.56 -2.60
C THR A 86 -15.99 0.46 -2.58
N ALA A 87 -15.34 0.51 -3.75
CA ALA A 87 -13.88 0.47 -3.85
C ALA A 87 -13.24 1.68 -3.15
N PHE A 88 -13.76 2.89 -3.42
CA PHE A 88 -13.29 4.13 -2.82
C PHE A 88 -13.39 4.12 -1.29
N THR A 89 -14.54 3.71 -0.75
CA THR A 89 -14.78 3.63 0.70
C THR A 89 -13.87 2.58 1.36
N LYS A 90 -13.72 1.39 0.77
CA LYS A 90 -12.84 0.35 1.30
C LYS A 90 -11.37 0.77 1.34
N ILE A 91 -10.89 1.51 0.32
CA ILE A 91 -9.53 2.04 0.31
C ILE A 91 -9.35 3.07 1.43
N LYS A 92 -10.28 3.99 1.58
CA LYS A 92 -10.26 5.00 2.65
C LYS A 92 -10.24 4.34 4.03
N ASP A 93 -11.05 3.33 4.25
CA ASP A 93 -11.12 2.57 5.49
C ASP A 93 -9.79 1.86 5.80
N LYS A 94 -9.17 1.20 4.82
CA LYS A 94 -7.84 0.61 4.98
C LYS A 94 -6.78 1.64 5.37
N ILE A 95 -6.80 2.83 4.79
CA ILE A 95 -5.87 3.92 5.13
C ILE A 95 -6.14 4.46 6.54
N ALA A 96 -7.41 4.59 6.92
CA ALA A 96 -7.80 5.03 8.26
C ALA A 96 -7.28 4.09 9.37
N HIS A 97 -7.17 2.79 9.07
CA HIS A 97 -6.66 1.75 9.97
C HIS A 97 -5.22 1.33 9.64
N ALA A 98 -4.44 2.22 9.02
CA ALA A 98 -3.06 1.95 8.66
C ALA A 98 -2.23 1.56 9.89
N PRO A 99 -1.47 0.44 9.84
CA PRO A 99 -0.65 0.02 10.96
C PRO A 99 0.55 0.95 11.15
N ASN A 100 1.07 1.01 12.37
CA ASN A 100 2.35 1.62 12.63
C ASN A 100 3.47 0.72 12.14
N LEU A 101 4.46 1.28 11.44
CA LEU A 101 5.67 0.57 11.04
C LEU A 101 6.74 0.73 12.10
N ARG A 102 7.47 -0.35 12.39
CA ARG A 102 8.67 -0.28 13.24
C ARG A 102 9.86 0.25 12.47
N TYR A 103 10.82 0.81 13.20
CA TYR A 103 12.14 1.09 12.64
C TYR A 103 12.87 -0.22 12.38
N TYR A 104 13.58 -0.26 11.26
CA TYR A 104 14.47 -1.37 10.95
C TYR A 104 15.67 -1.37 11.91
N GLU A 105 15.96 -2.53 12.48
CA GLU A 105 17.08 -2.76 13.37
C GLU A 105 18.05 -3.76 12.75
N VAL A 106 19.26 -3.30 12.39
CA VAL A 106 20.25 -4.08 11.63
C VAL A 106 20.66 -5.38 12.34
N THR A 107 20.58 -5.40 13.68
CA THR A 107 21.00 -6.56 14.49
C THR A 107 19.96 -7.65 14.60
N LYS A 108 18.73 -7.40 14.15
CA LYS A 108 17.62 -8.37 14.26
C LYS A 108 17.37 -9.11 12.96
N PRO A 109 17.00 -10.38 13.05
CA PRO A 109 16.62 -11.16 11.89
C PRO A 109 15.36 -10.58 11.23
N VAL A 110 15.33 -10.69 9.90
CA VAL A 110 14.19 -10.29 9.08
C VAL A 110 13.40 -11.51 8.66
N THR A 111 12.08 -11.39 8.72
CA THR A 111 11.15 -12.36 8.14
C THR A 111 10.43 -11.68 6.99
N LEU A 112 10.52 -12.27 5.79
CA LEU A 112 9.71 -11.86 4.65
C LEU A 112 8.47 -12.73 4.58
N THR A 113 7.30 -12.09 4.50
CA THR A 113 6.04 -12.76 4.15
C THR A 113 5.57 -12.25 2.82
N CYS A 114 5.13 -13.14 1.96
CA CYS A 114 4.60 -12.78 0.65
C CYS A 114 3.41 -13.67 0.30
N ASP A 115 2.53 -13.14 -0.52
CA ASP A 115 1.32 -13.82 -0.99
C ASP A 115 1.00 -13.35 -2.41
N ALA A 116 0.40 -14.20 -3.20
CA ALA A 116 -0.02 -13.91 -4.55
C ALA A 116 -1.52 -14.17 -4.73
N SER A 117 -2.26 -13.11 -5.02
CA SER A 117 -3.65 -13.19 -5.45
C SER A 117 -3.76 -13.49 -6.95
N LYS A 118 -4.97 -13.55 -7.46
CA LYS A 118 -5.21 -13.72 -8.91
C LYS A 118 -4.56 -12.62 -9.76
N PHE A 119 -4.44 -11.39 -9.24
CA PHE A 119 -4.07 -10.20 -10.01
C PHE A 119 -2.87 -9.45 -9.48
N GLY A 120 -2.43 -9.74 -8.27
CA GLY A 120 -1.37 -8.97 -7.62
C GLY A 120 -0.56 -9.77 -6.62
N ILE A 121 0.56 -9.20 -6.23
CA ILE A 121 1.50 -9.72 -5.24
C ILE A 121 1.55 -8.74 -4.08
N GLY A 122 1.45 -9.27 -2.86
CA GLY A 122 1.71 -8.58 -1.62
C GLY A 122 2.94 -9.12 -0.92
N ALA A 123 3.70 -8.26 -0.26
CA ALA A 123 4.85 -8.65 0.55
C ALA A 123 4.98 -7.76 1.78
N ALA A 124 5.50 -8.31 2.87
CA ALA A 124 5.83 -7.58 4.08
C ALA A 124 7.20 -8.00 4.61
N CYS A 125 7.94 -7.02 5.08
CA CYS A 125 9.18 -7.19 5.82
C CYS A 125 8.87 -7.01 7.30
N LEU A 126 9.16 -8.03 8.11
CA LEU A 126 8.85 -8.08 9.54
C LEU A 126 10.13 -8.25 10.35
N GLN A 127 10.15 -7.67 11.54
CA GLN A 127 11.11 -7.95 12.61
C GLN A 127 10.35 -8.15 13.92
N ASP A 128 10.63 -9.23 14.65
CA ASP A 128 9.91 -9.62 15.88
C ASP A 128 8.39 -9.68 15.67
N GLY A 129 7.93 -10.13 14.49
CA GLY A 129 6.52 -10.22 14.14
C GLY A 129 5.83 -8.88 13.83
N ALA A 130 6.55 -7.76 13.91
CA ALA A 130 6.00 -6.44 13.61
C ALA A 130 6.48 -5.90 12.25
N PRO A 131 5.62 -5.18 11.51
CA PRO A 131 5.95 -4.72 10.18
C PRO A 131 6.97 -3.57 10.20
N VAL A 132 7.97 -3.67 9.33
CA VAL A 132 8.96 -2.64 9.02
C VAL A 132 8.59 -1.95 7.71
N ALA A 133 8.15 -2.73 6.72
CA ALA A 133 7.72 -2.21 5.42
C ALA A 133 6.75 -3.16 4.73
N TYR A 134 5.90 -2.61 3.89
CA TYR A 134 5.04 -3.35 2.98
C TYR A 134 5.40 -3.04 1.53
N ALA A 135 5.08 -3.97 0.65
CA ALA A 135 5.17 -3.77 -0.79
C ALA A 135 4.07 -4.55 -1.50
N SER A 136 3.60 -4.02 -2.61
CA SER A 136 2.66 -4.72 -3.47
C SER A 136 2.86 -4.30 -4.92
N CYS A 137 2.53 -5.19 -5.84
CA CYS A 137 2.49 -4.88 -7.26
C CYS A 137 1.37 -5.62 -7.96
N THR A 138 0.95 -5.06 -9.09
CA THR A 138 0.03 -5.70 -10.02
C THR A 138 0.81 -6.65 -10.91
N MET A 139 0.29 -7.86 -11.12
CA MET A 139 0.83 -8.80 -12.10
C MET A 139 0.45 -8.37 -13.52
N THR A 140 1.38 -8.55 -14.45
CA THR A 140 1.11 -8.40 -15.89
C THR A 140 0.08 -9.41 -16.37
N ALA A 141 -0.54 -9.17 -17.54
CA ALA A 141 -1.51 -10.09 -18.12
C ALA A 141 -0.92 -11.50 -18.36
N THR A 142 0.39 -11.61 -18.59
CA THR A 142 1.09 -12.88 -18.73
C THR A 142 1.23 -13.59 -17.38
N GLU A 143 1.70 -12.89 -16.35
CA GLU A 143 1.87 -13.42 -14.99
C GLU A 143 0.53 -13.85 -14.36
N GLN A 144 -0.58 -13.16 -14.68
CA GLN A 144 -1.91 -13.53 -14.23
C GLN A 144 -2.37 -14.92 -14.73
N ARG A 145 -1.75 -15.42 -15.82
CA ARG A 145 -2.03 -16.76 -16.40
C ARG A 145 -1.15 -17.87 -15.82
N TYR A 146 -0.18 -17.53 -15.00
CA TYR A 146 0.69 -18.50 -14.35
C TYR A 146 -0.11 -19.43 -13.42
N ALA A 147 0.39 -20.65 -13.24
CA ALA A 147 -0.15 -21.53 -12.21
C ALA A 147 0.04 -20.93 -10.82
N GLN A 148 -0.79 -21.31 -9.85
CA GLN A 148 -0.73 -20.71 -8.51
C GLN A 148 0.67 -20.84 -7.88
N ILE A 149 1.32 -21.99 -8.02
CA ILE A 149 2.67 -22.19 -7.50
C ILE A 149 3.71 -21.25 -8.15
N GLU A 150 3.56 -20.95 -9.45
CA GLU A 150 4.44 -20.01 -10.14
C GLU A 150 4.24 -18.58 -9.65
N LYS A 151 2.99 -18.21 -9.33
CA LYS A 151 2.68 -16.89 -8.73
C LYS A 151 3.25 -16.75 -7.34
N GLU A 152 3.20 -17.81 -6.53
CA GLU A 152 3.80 -17.83 -5.20
C GLU A 152 5.31 -17.69 -5.26
N LEU A 153 5.97 -18.41 -6.20
CA LEU A 153 7.40 -18.24 -6.43
C LEU A 153 7.76 -16.85 -6.93
N LEU A 154 6.94 -16.28 -7.81
CA LEU A 154 7.11 -14.91 -8.27
C LEU A 154 7.00 -13.92 -7.10
N ALA A 155 6.08 -14.15 -6.15
CA ALA A 155 5.93 -13.34 -4.95
C ALA A 155 7.18 -13.39 -4.06
N VAL A 156 7.79 -14.55 -3.91
CA VAL A 156 9.08 -14.69 -3.19
C VAL A 156 10.17 -13.88 -3.87
N VAL A 157 10.33 -14.02 -5.19
CA VAL A 157 11.33 -13.25 -5.96
C VAL A 157 11.08 -11.74 -5.85
N TYR A 158 9.81 -11.32 -5.94
CA TYR A 158 9.43 -9.93 -5.77
C TYR A 158 9.80 -9.40 -4.38
N ALA A 159 9.44 -10.12 -3.32
CA ALA A 159 9.75 -9.75 -1.94
C ALA A 159 11.26 -9.60 -1.72
N CYS A 160 12.06 -10.58 -2.16
CA CYS A 160 13.51 -10.52 -2.05
C CYS A 160 14.13 -9.34 -2.79
N ARG A 161 13.65 -9.03 -4.00
CA ARG A 161 14.12 -7.85 -4.75
C ARG A 161 13.71 -6.55 -4.09
N LYS A 162 12.48 -6.47 -3.60
CA LYS A 162 11.93 -5.25 -3.02
C LYS A 162 12.58 -4.90 -1.69
N PHE A 163 12.89 -5.91 -0.91
CA PHE A 163 13.44 -5.77 0.44
C PHE A 163 14.93 -6.15 0.53
N HIS A 164 15.66 -6.15 -0.61
CA HIS A 164 17.04 -6.60 -0.64
C HIS A 164 17.96 -5.84 0.33
N ASP A 165 17.68 -4.55 0.58
CA ASP A 165 18.46 -3.73 1.53
C ASP A 165 18.24 -4.12 3.00
N TYR A 166 17.15 -4.83 3.30
CA TYR A 166 16.82 -5.31 4.64
C TYR A 166 17.34 -6.74 4.92
N ILE A 167 17.67 -7.50 3.89
CA ILE A 167 18.05 -8.93 3.99
C ILE A 167 19.55 -9.19 3.78
N ARG A 168 20.36 -8.14 3.81
CA ARG A 168 21.83 -8.22 3.72
C ARG A 168 22.44 -8.68 5.02
#